data_210f1e1a23254823428aadc1696c4d3a
#
_entry.id   210f1e1a23254823428aadc1696c4d3a
#
_cell.length_a   1.000
_cell.length_b   1.000
_cell.length_c   1.000
_cell.angle_alpha   90.00
_cell.angle_beta   90.00
_cell.angle_gamma   90.00
#
_symmetry.space_group_name_H-M   'P 1'
#
loop_
_entity.id
_entity.type
_entity.pdbx_description
1 polymer ?
#
loop_
_entity_poly.entity_id
_entity_poly.type
_entity_poly.pdbx_seq_one_letter_code
_entity_poly.pdbx_strand_id
1 'polypeptide(L)'
;MAGGGAAPPLKLGDVLLLIGISLLIGTLFIQEWDIPVKVNAGDAPLEGNSRTFSGDVLEISVVTENESNVRFQVIEDGEEVYDDNLFSDASTTAAMSYESKGGLLTWKVTLEDDVAGEVDVDVQRAYFLSFVPYILGALITTAGVYKKRSDSEHNENLVLDAIIEDED
;
A
#
# COMPACT_ATOMS: atom_id res chain seq x y z
N MET A 1 5.32 -17.84 44.02
CA MET A 1 4.15 -18.22 43.22
C MET A 1 3.74 -16.98 42.45
N ALA A 2 4.03 -16.97 41.12
CA ALA A 2 3.59 -15.89 40.27
C ALA A 2 2.09 -16.06 40.00
N GLY A 3 1.27 -15.15 40.55
CA GLY A 3 -0.16 -15.15 40.30
C GLY A 3 -0.47 -14.88 38.85
N GLY A 4 -0.85 -15.90 38.11
CA GLY A 4 -1.40 -15.76 36.77
C GLY A 4 -2.77 -15.13 36.84
N GLY A 5 -2.82 -13.77 36.88
CA GLY A 5 -4.05 -13.03 36.73
C GLY A 5 -4.60 -13.26 35.33
N ALA A 6 -5.88 -13.64 35.19
CA ALA A 6 -6.54 -13.70 33.89
C ALA A 6 -6.48 -12.31 33.25
N ALA A 7 -6.09 -12.26 31.95
CA ALA A 7 -6.11 -11.01 31.22
C ALA A 7 -7.55 -10.44 31.22
N PRO A 8 -7.72 -9.13 31.41
CA PRO A 8 -9.05 -8.54 31.38
C PRO A 8 -9.71 -8.80 30.01
N PRO A 9 -11.03 -9.04 29.97
CA PRO A 9 -11.73 -9.29 28.72
C PRO A 9 -11.62 -8.06 27.82
N LEU A 10 -11.27 -8.26 26.55
CA LEU A 10 -11.22 -7.21 25.53
C LEU A 10 -12.63 -6.63 25.33
N LYS A 11 -12.77 -5.32 25.52
CA LYS A 11 -14.01 -4.61 25.22
C LYS A 11 -14.13 -4.38 23.71
N LEU A 12 -15.35 -4.31 23.20
CA LEU A 12 -15.61 -4.09 21.77
C LEU A 12 -14.91 -2.82 21.23
N GLY A 13 -14.88 -1.75 22.03
CA GLY A 13 -14.17 -0.52 21.67
C GLY A 13 -12.68 -0.72 21.45
N ASP A 14 -12.01 -1.54 22.28
CA ASP A 14 -10.58 -1.84 22.13
C ASP A 14 -10.30 -2.69 20.88
N VAL A 15 -11.19 -3.63 20.57
CA VAL A 15 -11.10 -4.46 19.34
C VAL A 15 -11.25 -3.61 18.09
N LEU A 16 -12.24 -2.71 18.06
CA LEU A 16 -12.45 -1.79 16.94
C LEU A 16 -11.25 -0.85 16.76
N LEU A 17 -10.70 -0.31 17.84
CA LEU A 17 -9.49 0.52 17.79
C LEU A 17 -8.31 -0.25 17.22
N LEU A 18 -8.08 -1.48 17.68
CA LEU A 18 -7.00 -2.32 17.19
C LEU A 18 -7.14 -2.59 15.69
N ILE A 19 -8.33 -2.98 15.24
CA ILE A 19 -8.60 -3.26 13.81
C ILE A 19 -8.42 -1.99 12.98
N GLY A 20 -9.03 -0.87 13.40
CA GLY A 20 -8.98 0.38 12.63
C GLY A 20 -7.55 0.92 12.50
N ILE A 21 -6.79 0.95 13.59
CA ILE A 21 -5.38 1.40 13.58
C ILE A 21 -4.51 0.44 12.77
N SER A 22 -4.69 -0.88 12.93
CA SER A 22 -3.94 -1.87 12.14
C SER A 22 -4.21 -1.74 10.64
N LEU A 23 -5.46 -1.45 10.26
CA LEU A 23 -5.83 -1.22 8.86
C LEU A 23 -5.15 0.06 8.32
N LEU A 24 -5.15 1.16 9.09
CA LEU A 24 -4.50 2.40 8.69
C LEU A 24 -2.99 2.22 8.51
N ILE A 25 -2.33 1.61 9.49
CA ILE A 25 -0.89 1.36 9.45
C ILE A 25 -0.55 0.39 8.32
N GLY A 26 -1.29 -0.72 8.19
CA GLY A 26 -1.07 -1.71 7.14
C GLY A 26 -1.23 -1.14 5.73
N THR A 27 -2.24 -0.28 5.53
CA THR A 27 -2.44 0.40 4.24
C THR A 27 -1.27 1.33 3.92
N LEU A 28 -0.80 2.11 4.90
CA LEU A 28 0.34 3.00 4.73
C LEU A 28 1.60 2.22 4.35
N PHE A 29 1.87 1.10 5.00
CA PHE A 29 3.00 0.25 4.66
C PHE A 29 2.91 -0.33 3.24
N ILE A 30 1.73 -0.77 2.81
CA ILE A 30 1.55 -1.38 1.47
C ILE A 30 1.68 -0.34 0.36
N GLN A 31 1.25 0.90 0.58
CA GLN A 31 1.27 1.96 -0.43
C GLN A 31 2.61 2.69 -0.54
N GLU A 32 3.35 2.79 0.57
CA GLU A 32 4.59 3.57 0.61
C GLU A 32 5.85 2.69 0.50
N TRP A 33 5.70 1.36 0.55
CA TRP A 33 6.85 0.46 0.53
C TRP A 33 7.04 -0.12 -0.87
N ASP A 34 7.50 0.71 -1.76
CA ASP A 34 7.98 0.28 -3.06
C ASP A 34 9.49 0.03 -2.96
N ILE A 35 9.92 -1.18 -3.32
CA ILE A 35 11.33 -1.57 -3.28
C ILE A 35 11.76 -1.79 -4.72
N PRO A 36 12.66 -0.94 -5.26
CA PRO A 36 13.19 -1.14 -6.59
C PRO A 36 13.80 -2.54 -6.77
N VAL A 37 13.54 -3.14 -7.92
CA VAL A 37 14.07 -4.46 -8.28
C VAL A 37 15.44 -4.29 -8.89
N LYS A 38 16.44 -4.98 -8.33
CA LYS A 38 17.79 -5.02 -8.92
C LYS A 38 17.81 -5.99 -10.08
N VAL A 39 18.30 -5.51 -11.20
CA VAL A 39 18.57 -6.31 -12.42
C VAL A 39 20.06 -6.31 -12.65
N ASN A 40 20.68 -7.50 -12.68
CA ASN A 40 22.12 -7.63 -12.91
C ASN A 40 22.42 -7.72 -14.40
N ALA A 41 23.65 -7.43 -14.77
CA ALA A 41 24.12 -7.61 -16.13
C ALA A 41 23.91 -9.06 -16.59
N GLY A 42 23.29 -9.24 -17.77
CA GLY A 42 22.96 -10.54 -18.35
C GLY A 42 21.71 -11.21 -17.80
N ASP A 43 20.98 -10.56 -16.87
CA ASP A 43 19.69 -11.07 -16.42
C ASP A 43 18.64 -11.00 -17.55
N ALA A 44 17.64 -11.88 -17.48
CA ALA A 44 16.49 -11.79 -18.36
C ALA A 44 15.72 -10.48 -18.13
N PRO A 45 15.02 -9.97 -19.16
CA PRO A 45 14.19 -8.79 -19.00
C PRO A 45 13.23 -8.89 -17.84
N LEU A 46 13.03 -7.79 -17.10
CA LEU A 46 12.05 -7.73 -16.02
C LEU A 46 10.66 -7.67 -16.63
N GLU A 47 9.83 -8.64 -16.30
CA GLU A 47 8.44 -8.73 -16.75
C GLU A 47 7.48 -8.70 -15.57
N GLY A 48 6.35 -8.01 -15.73
CA GLY A 48 5.30 -7.99 -14.75
C GLY A 48 3.93 -7.79 -15.38
N ASN A 49 2.89 -7.99 -14.60
CA ASN A 49 1.53 -7.73 -15.03
C ASN A 49 0.65 -7.26 -13.88
N SER A 50 -0.38 -6.50 -14.20
CA SER A 50 -1.40 -6.06 -13.25
C SER A 50 -2.74 -5.95 -13.95
N ARG A 51 -3.81 -6.25 -13.23
CA ARG A 51 -5.15 -5.93 -13.69
C ARG A 51 -5.48 -4.50 -13.29
N THR A 52 -5.80 -3.67 -14.27
CA THR A 52 -6.02 -2.23 -14.11
C THR A 52 -7.46 -1.85 -14.39
N PHE A 53 -7.84 -0.66 -13.90
CA PHE A 53 -9.07 0.04 -14.26
C PHE A 53 -8.72 1.20 -15.19
N SER A 54 -9.70 1.70 -15.92
CA SER A 54 -9.51 2.88 -16.77
C SER A 54 -9.07 4.09 -15.93
N GLY A 55 -7.98 4.72 -16.32
CA GLY A 55 -7.36 5.84 -15.62
C GLY A 55 -6.31 5.45 -14.57
N ASP A 56 -6.06 4.14 -14.34
CA ASP A 56 -4.88 3.71 -13.58
C ASP A 56 -3.61 4.08 -14.39
N VAL A 57 -2.56 4.49 -13.71
CA VAL A 57 -1.30 4.90 -14.34
C VAL A 57 -0.20 3.92 -13.96
N LEU A 58 0.44 3.33 -14.97
CA LEU A 58 1.68 2.58 -14.81
C LEU A 58 2.85 3.55 -14.93
N GLU A 59 3.67 3.64 -13.90
CA GLU A 59 4.93 4.36 -13.90
C GLU A 59 6.08 3.37 -13.77
N ILE A 60 7.07 3.47 -14.65
CA ILE A 60 8.28 2.66 -14.58
C ILE A 60 9.47 3.60 -14.64
N SER A 61 10.37 3.48 -13.70
CA SER A 61 11.63 4.20 -13.70
C SER A 61 12.81 3.26 -13.57
N VAL A 62 13.90 3.59 -14.26
CA VAL A 62 15.12 2.79 -14.30
C VAL A 62 16.33 3.69 -14.13
N VAL A 63 17.22 3.30 -13.23
CA VAL A 63 18.54 3.87 -13.06
C VAL A 63 19.57 2.79 -13.34
N THR A 64 20.47 3.03 -14.27
CA THR A 64 21.53 2.09 -14.64
C THR A 64 22.87 2.52 -14.03
N GLU A 65 23.75 1.55 -13.75
CA GLU A 65 25.09 1.85 -13.22
C GLU A 65 25.99 2.55 -14.23
N ASN A 66 25.80 2.25 -15.51
CA ASN A 66 26.52 2.84 -16.64
C ASN A 66 25.54 3.37 -17.67
N GLU A 67 26.04 4.20 -18.61
CA GLU A 67 25.25 4.68 -19.74
C GLU A 67 24.66 3.52 -20.54
N SER A 68 23.35 3.52 -20.72
CA SER A 68 22.62 2.45 -21.42
C SER A 68 21.30 2.96 -21.98
N ASN A 69 20.80 2.23 -22.99
CA ASN A 69 19.43 2.37 -23.45
C ASN A 69 18.56 1.31 -22.81
N VAL A 70 17.48 1.74 -22.20
CA VAL A 70 16.47 0.89 -21.56
C VAL A 70 15.26 0.84 -22.46
N ARG A 71 14.86 -0.37 -22.88
CA ARG A 71 13.64 -0.56 -23.66
C ARG A 71 12.46 -0.85 -22.73
N PHE A 72 11.42 -0.06 -22.89
CA PHE A 72 10.14 -0.23 -22.23
C PHE A 72 9.10 -0.71 -23.22
N GLN A 73 8.44 -1.82 -22.90
CA GLN A 73 7.31 -2.33 -23.67
C GLN A 73 6.11 -2.49 -22.75
N VAL A 74 4.94 -2.03 -23.21
CA VAL A 74 3.67 -2.20 -22.48
C VAL A 74 2.65 -2.78 -23.42
N ILE A 75 1.95 -3.81 -22.95
CA ILE A 75 0.91 -4.54 -23.67
C ILE A 75 -0.37 -4.45 -22.82
N GLU A 76 -1.46 -3.98 -23.39
CA GLU A 76 -2.78 -3.93 -22.73
C GLU A 76 -3.75 -4.83 -23.50
N ASP A 77 -4.34 -5.82 -22.80
CA ASP A 77 -5.26 -6.83 -23.36
C ASP A 77 -4.73 -7.52 -24.64
N GLY A 78 -3.39 -7.69 -24.73
CA GLY A 78 -2.72 -8.33 -25.86
C GLY A 78 -2.34 -7.40 -27.00
N GLU A 79 -2.64 -6.11 -26.92
CA GLU A 79 -2.21 -5.09 -27.86
C GLU A 79 -1.00 -4.31 -27.31
N GLU A 80 0.05 -4.16 -28.11
CA GLU A 80 1.21 -3.35 -27.73
C GLU A 80 0.82 -1.86 -27.80
N VAL A 81 0.86 -1.19 -26.65
CA VAL A 81 0.43 0.21 -26.50
C VAL A 81 1.59 1.17 -26.27
N TYR A 82 2.76 0.65 -25.92
CA TYR A 82 3.99 1.43 -25.74
C TYR A 82 5.21 0.56 -26.05
N ASP A 83 6.13 1.07 -26.85
CA ASP A 83 7.46 0.49 -27.11
C ASP A 83 8.44 1.62 -27.44
N ASP A 84 9.36 1.90 -26.52
CA ASP A 84 10.34 2.98 -26.68
C ASP A 84 11.64 2.63 -25.96
N ASN A 85 12.74 3.30 -26.40
CA ASN A 85 14.04 3.22 -25.79
C ASN A 85 14.41 4.56 -25.17
N LEU A 86 14.68 4.57 -23.87
CA LEU A 86 15.08 5.75 -23.15
C LEU A 86 16.49 5.59 -22.58
N PHE A 87 17.24 6.68 -22.58
CA PHE A 87 18.59 6.72 -22.03
C PHE A 87 18.57 6.76 -20.51
N SER A 88 19.45 6.00 -19.87
CA SER A 88 19.68 6.00 -18.43
C SER A 88 21.18 5.93 -18.12
N ASP A 89 21.56 6.51 -16.99
CA ASP A 89 22.87 6.37 -16.36
C ASP A 89 22.73 6.52 -14.84
N ALA A 90 23.84 6.51 -14.08
CA ALA A 90 23.84 6.67 -12.63
C ALA A 90 23.29 8.02 -12.13
N SER A 91 23.09 9.01 -13.01
CA SER A 91 22.58 10.35 -12.70
C SER A 91 21.28 10.70 -13.43
N THR A 92 20.95 9.94 -14.46
CA THR A 92 19.80 10.17 -15.34
C THR A 92 18.86 8.97 -15.29
N THR A 93 17.66 9.18 -14.76
CA THR A 93 16.62 8.14 -14.71
C THR A 93 15.87 8.07 -16.03
N ALA A 94 15.82 6.89 -16.65
CA ALA A 94 14.86 6.62 -17.70
C ALA A 94 13.49 6.38 -17.08
N ALA A 95 12.49 7.16 -17.40
CA ALA A 95 11.15 7.02 -16.84
C ALA A 95 10.08 7.07 -17.94
N MET A 96 9.07 6.22 -17.80
CA MET A 96 7.89 6.21 -18.65
C MET A 96 6.63 6.21 -17.78
N SER A 97 5.55 6.73 -18.33
CA SER A 97 4.23 6.72 -17.71
C SER A 97 3.18 6.36 -18.77
N TYR A 98 2.27 5.48 -18.43
CA TYR A 98 1.17 5.04 -19.30
C TYR A 98 -0.15 5.01 -18.55
N GLU A 99 -1.16 5.73 -19.05
CA GLU A 99 -2.53 5.70 -18.52
C GLU A 99 -3.31 4.56 -19.16
N SER A 100 -3.72 3.59 -18.33
CA SER A 100 -4.47 2.40 -18.75
C SER A 100 -5.91 2.74 -19.14
N LYS A 101 -6.41 2.08 -20.16
CA LYS A 101 -7.83 2.09 -20.55
C LYS A 101 -8.66 1.08 -19.74
N GLY A 102 -7.98 0.25 -18.96
CA GLY A 102 -8.58 -0.83 -18.14
C GLY A 102 -8.45 -2.19 -18.80
N GLY A 103 -8.01 -3.19 -18.05
CA GLY A 103 -7.80 -4.56 -18.54
C GLY A 103 -6.59 -5.23 -17.92
N LEU A 104 -5.99 -6.18 -18.63
CA LEU A 104 -4.74 -6.80 -18.25
C LEU A 104 -3.57 -6.02 -18.84
N LEU A 105 -2.83 -5.35 -17.99
CA LEU A 105 -1.61 -4.65 -18.36
C LEU A 105 -0.41 -5.54 -18.11
N THR A 106 0.45 -5.71 -19.11
CA THR A 106 1.72 -6.43 -19.01
C THR A 106 2.82 -5.49 -19.44
N TRP A 107 3.92 -5.47 -18.71
CA TRP A 107 5.09 -4.66 -19.05
C TRP A 107 6.35 -5.50 -19.11
N LYS A 108 7.31 -5.01 -19.87
CA LYS A 108 8.62 -5.59 -20.00
C LYS A 108 9.67 -4.50 -20.07
N VAL A 109 10.68 -4.62 -19.22
CA VAL A 109 11.83 -3.72 -19.16
C VAL A 109 13.07 -4.51 -19.54
N THR A 110 13.77 -4.05 -20.55
CA THR A 110 15.00 -4.70 -21.06
C THR A 110 16.17 -3.73 -20.95
N LEU A 111 17.20 -4.13 -20.20
CA LEU A 111 18.49 -3.45 -20.15
C LEU A 111 19.42 -4.07 -21.18
N GLU A 112 20.49 -3.36 -21.57
CA GLU A 112 21.58 -3.93 -22.36
C GLU A 112 22.31 -5.05 -21.60
N ASP A 113 22.81 -6.06 -22.29
CA ASP A 113 23.30 -7.32 -21.69
C ASP A 113 24.44 -7.14 -20.67
N ASP A 114 25.22 -6.07 -20.77
CA ASP A 114 26.39 -5.80 -19.93
C ASP A 114 26.12 -4.73 -18.84
N VAL A 115 24.86 -4.33 -18.66
CA VAL A 115 24.47 -3.26 -17.75
C VAL A 115 23.58 -3.78 -16.61
N ALA A 116 23.94 -3.39 -15.41
CA ALA A 116 23.11 -3.58 -14.21
C ALA A 116 22.34 -2.29 -13.88
N GLY A 117 21.19 -2.42 -13.21
CA GLY A 117 20.39 -1.28 -12.81
C GLY A 117 19.36 -1.61 -11.75
N GLU A 118 18.66 -0.59 -11.33
CA GLU A 118 17.50 -0.67 -10.45
C GLU A 118 16.25 -0.23 -11.22
N VAL A 119 15.22 -1.07 -11.18
CA VAL A 119 13.93 -0.84 -11.85
C VAL A 119 12.88 -0.67 -10.78
N ASP A 120 12.19 0.44 -10.82
CA ASP A 120 11.05 0.75 -9.97
C ASP A 120 9.78 0.74 -10.83
N VAL A 121 8.75 0.03 -10.36
CA VAL A 121 7.48 -0.12 -11.11
C VAL A 121 6.33 0.14 -10.17
N ASP A 122 5.61 1.22 -10.39
CA ASP A 122 4.41 1.59 -9.63
C ASP A 122 3.15 1.55 -10.52
N VAL A 123 2.04 1.10 -9.94
CA VAL A 123 0.71 1.15 -10.56
C VAL A 123 -0.20 2.00 -9.70
N GLN A 124 -0.24 3.29 -10.02
CA GLN A 124 -1.09 4.26 -9.34
C GLN A 124 -2.55 4.02 -9.70
N ARG A 125 -3.37 3.71 -8.70
CA ARG A 125 -4.80 3.47 -8.91
C ARG A 125 -5.55 4.76 -9.13
N ALA A 126 -6.33 4.79 -10.20
CA ALA A 126 -7.23 5.90 -10.48
C ALA A 126 -8.26 6.09 -9.37
N TYR A 127 -8.68 7.33 -9.21
CA TYR A 127 -9.78 7.74 -8.33
C TYR A 127 -9.53 7.46 -6.84
N PHE A 128 -10.63 7.46 -6.09
CA PHE A 128 -10.62 7.32 -4.63
C PHE A 128 -10.35 5.88 -4.12
N LEU A 129 -10.15 4.90 -5.00
CA LEU A 129 -9.91 3.50 -4.59
C LEU A 129 -8.71 3.36 -3.66
N SER A 130 -7.65 4.14 -3.87
CA SER A 130 -6.49 4.17 -2.99
C SER A 130 -6.82 4.69 -1.58
N PHE A 131 -7.87 5.51 -1.45
CA PHE A 131 -8.29 6.08 -0.16
C PHE A 131 -9.32 5.24 0.59
N VAL A 132 -9.96 4.27 -0.07
CA VAL A 132 -11.01 3.43 0.55
C VAL A 132 -10.53 2.75 1.85
N PRO A 133 -9.35 2.10 1.91
CA PRO A 133 -8.86 1.49 3.14
C PRO A 133 -8.62 2.52 4.26
N TYR A 134 -8.14 3.71 3.93
CA TYR A 134 -7.94 4.80 4.90
C TYR A 134 -9.27 5.31 5.46
N ILE A 135 -10.26 5.52 4.59
CA ILE A 135 -11.61 5.94 5.02
C ILE A 135 -12.21 4.88 5.94
N LEU A 136 -12.12 3.60 5.56
CA LEU A 136 -12.64 2.49 6.36
C LEU A 136 -11.91 2.38 7.70
N GLY A 137 -10.59 2.46 7.72
CA GLY A 137 -9.77 2.44 8.93
C GLY A 137 -10.11 3.61 9.87
N ALA A 138 -10.29 4.81 9.32
CA ALA A 138 -10.69 5.99 10.08
C ALA A 138 -12.09 5.84 10.70
N LEU A 139 -13.06 5.32 9.93
CA LEU A 139 -14.42 5.07 10.43
C LEU A 139 -14.44 4.05 11.56
N ILE A 140 -13.73 2.93 11.39
CA ILE A 140 -13.63 1.87 12.42
C ILE A 140 -12.94 2.42 13.68
N THR A 141 -11.85 3.17 13.52
CA THR A 141 -11.14 3.80 14.66
C THR A 141 -12.05 4.78 15.40
N THR A 142 -12.76 5.63 14.67
CA THR A 142 -13.72 6.60 15.25
C THR A 142 -14.84 5.89 16.03
N ALA A 143 -15.40 4.81 15.44
CA ALA A 143 -16.41 3.98 16.12
C ALA A 143 -15.83 3.33 17.39
N GLY A 144 -14.57 2.88 17.36
CA GLY A 144 -13.88 2.33 18.52
C GLY A 144 -13.69 3.35 19.64
N VAL A 145 -13.27 4.57 19.31
CA VAL A 145 -13.14 5.69 20.29
C VAL A 145 -14.49 6.02 20.90
N TYR A 146 -15.53 6.16 20.06
CA TYR A 146 -16.88 6.48 20.54
C TYR A 146 -17.40 5.39 21.49
N LYS A 147 -17.26 4.11 21.10
CA LYS A 147 -17.69 2.99 21.93
C LYS A 147 -16.94 2.93 23.26
N LYS A 148 -15.64 3.15 23.24
CA LYS A 148 -14.81 3.17 24.44
C LYS A 148 -15.20 4.27 25.41
N ARG A 149 -15.51 5.47 24.91
CA ARG A 149 -16.03 6.59 25.74
C ARG A 149 -17.38 6.27 26.37
N SER A 150 -18.32 5.77 25.56
CA SER A 150 -19.66 5.39 26.05
C SER A 150 -19.59 4.31 27.13
N ASP A 151 -18.70 3.32 26.97
CA ASP A 151 -18.52 2.27 27.99
C ASP A 151 -17.87 2.82 29.29
N SER A 152 -17.02 3.86 29.19
CA SER A 152 -16.41 4.52 30.35
C SER A 152 -17.44 5.32 31.14
N GLU A 153 -18.23 6.15 30.48
CA GLU A 153 -19.30 6.97 31.09
C GLU A 153 -20.35 6.09 31.78
N HIS A 154 -20.71 4.96 31.16
CA HIS A 154 -21.67 4.02 31.77
C HIS A 154 -21.13 3.39 33.07
N ASN A 155 -19.84 3.02 33.09
CA ASN A 155 -19.21 2.47 34.29
C ASN A 155 -19.09 3.51 35.42
N GLU A 156 -18.80 4.77 35.12
CA GLU A 156 -18.73 5.85 36.12
C GLU A 156 -20.08 6.11 36.75
N ASN A 157 -21.17 6.12 35.97
CA ASN A 157 -22.52 6.28 36.49
C ASN A 157 -22.94 5.11 37.39
N LEU A 158 -22.62 3.87 37.06
CA LEU A 158 -22.90 2.70 37.90
C LEU A 158 -22.17 2.75 39.26
N VAL A 159 -20.93 3.27 39.27
CA VAL A 159 -20.16 3.43 40.51
C VAL A 159 -20.78 4.54 41.39
N LEU A 160 -21.24 5.63 40.82
CA LEU A 160 -21.90 6.72 41.55
C LEU A 160 -23.24 6.27 42.15
N ASP A 161 -24.05 5.53 41.38
CA ASP A 161 -25.33 5.00 41.87
C ASP A 161 -25.12 4.02 43.05
N ALA A 162 -24.10 3.15 42.99
CA ALA A 162 -23.78 2.21 44.05
C ALA A 162 -23.30 2.91 45.36
N ILE A 163 -22.60 4.06 45.23
CA ILE A 163 -22.17 4.83 46.41
C ILE A 163 -23.35 5.52 47.10
N ILE A 164 -24.35 5.97 46.35
CA ILE A 164 -25.55 6.65 46.89
C ILE A 164 -26.45 5.66 47.60
N GLU A 165 -26.58 4.41 47.13
CA GLU A 165 -27.39 3.37 47.79
C GLU A 165 -26.78 2.88 49.11
N ASP A 166 -25.47 2.99 49.34
CA ASP A 166 -24.81 2.57 50.58
C ASP A 166 -24.89 3.63 51.71
N GLU A 167 -25.40 4.85 51.46
CA GLU A 167 -25.53 5.93 52.42
C GLU A 167 -26.96 6.05 53.05
N ASP A 168 -27.95 5.26 52.66
CA ASP A 168 -29.31 5.19 53.22
C ASP A 168 -29.47 3.97 54.16
#